data_7c23af725d0d35fad282777d562c0ab6
#
_entry.id   7c23af725d0d35fad282777d562c0ab6
#
_cell.length_a   1.000
_cell.length_b   1.000
_cell.length_c   1.000
_cell.angle_alpha   90.00
_cell.angle_beta   90.00
_cell.angle_gamma   90.00
#
_symmetry.space_group_name_H-M   'P 1'
#
loop_
_entity.id
_entity.type
_entity.pdbx_description
1 polymer ?
#
loop_
_entity_poly.entity_id
_entity_poly.type
_entity_poly.pdbx_seq_one_letter_code
_entity_poly.pdbx_strand_id
1 'polypeptide(L)'
;RALLLGSGGAARGVAPALLDAGISELIIVNRTAERADALADALGEPDRAHSRYWESLRDLGDFELIVNATSAGRDAGAISVSGAGVX
;
A
#
# COMPACT_ATOMS: atom_id res chain seq x y z
N ARG A 1 5.52 2.46 10.05
CA ARG A 1 4.68 1.61 9.20
C ARG A 1 3.91 2.47 8.23
N ALA A 2 3.80 2.02 7.02
CA ALA A 2 3.01 2.70 6.01
C ALA A 2 2.02 1.73 5.40
N LEU A 3 0.86 2.26 5.07
CA LEU A 3 -0.19 1.49 4.40
C LEU A 3 -0.35 2.04 2.99
N LEU A 4 -0.29 1.17 2.01
CA LEU A 4 -0.50 1.55 0.62
C LEU A 4 -1.74 0.85 0.11
N LEU A 5 -2.73 1.62 -0.28
CA LEU A 5 -3.97 1.10 -0.82
C LEU A 5 -3.89 1.15 -2.34
N GLY A 6 -4.02 -0.01 -2.95
CA GLY A 6 -3.98 -0.09 -4.39
C GLY A 6 -2.74 -0.82 -4.87
N SER A 7 -2.75 -1.20 -6.13
CA SER A 7 -1.60 -1.91 -6.71
C SER A 7 -1.44 -1.62 -8.20
N GLY A 8 -2.07 -0.57 -8.67
CA GLY A 8 -1.93 -0.19 -10.06
C GLY A 8 -0.67 0.61 -10.32
N GLY A 9 -0.68 1.36 -11.41
CA GLY A 9 0.49 2.11 -11.81
C GLY A 9 0.98 3.09 -10.76
N ALA A 10 0.06 3.82 -10.14
CA ALA A 10 0.46 4.79 -9.11
C ALA A 10 1.08 4.08 -7.92
N ALA A 11 0.49 2.97 -7.49
CA ALA A 11 1.03 2.24 -6.35
C ALA A 11 2.40 1.67 -6.67
N ARG A 12 2.59 1.19 -7.88
CA ARG A 12 3.88 0.63 -8.28
C ARG A 12 4.98 1.69 -8.29
N GLY A 13 4.61 2.94 -8.54
CA GLY A 13 5.58 4.01 -8.48
C GLY A 13 5.87 4.47 -7.07
N VAL A 14 4.84 4.45 -6.22
CA VAL A 14 4.99 4.94 -4.85
C VAL A 14 5.71 3.94 -3.95
N ALA A 15 5.44 2.65 -4.13
CA ALA A 15 5.96 1.65 -3.20
C ALA A 15 7.48 1.65 -3.11
N PRO A 16 8.22 1.63 -4.23
CA PRO A 16 9.68 1.68 -4.09
C PRO A 16 10.16 2.98 -3.45
N ALA A 17 9.48 4.08 -3.74
CA ALA A 17 9.89 5.35 -3.16
C ALA A 17 9.70 5.33 -1.64
N LEU A 18 8.64 4.72 -1.16
CA LEU A 18 8.44 4.62 0.28
C LEU A 18 9.53 3.78 0.93
N LEU A 19 9.89 2.67 0.31
CA LEU A 19 10.96 1.84 0.84
C LEU A 19 12.28 2.57 0.83
N ASP A 20 12.56 3.31 -0.23
CA ASP A 20 13.79 4.10 -0.30
C ASP A 20 13.82 5.19 0.76
N ALA A 21 12.66 5.70 1.13
CA ALA A 21 12.59 6.75 2.15
C ALA A 21 12.83 6.21 3.56
N GLY A 22 12.92 4.90 3.71
CA GLY A 22 13.26 4.33 5.00
C GLY A 22 12.09 3.78 5.80
N ILE A 23 10.96 3.58 5.15
CA ILE A 23 9.81 2.97 5.82
C ILE A 23 10.20 1.58 6.30
N SER A 24 10.00 1.32 7.58
CA SER A 24 10.42 0.03 8.14
C SER A 24 9.47 -1.09 7.74
N GLU A 25 8.20 -0.78 7.53
CA GLU A 25 7.24 -1.80 7.13
C GLU A 25 6.20 -1.18 6.22
N LEU A 26 6.00 -1.80 5.08
CA LEU A 26 5.01 -1.35 4.11
C LEU A 26 3.97 -2.43 3.95
N ILE A 27 2.72 -2.09 4.21
CA ILE A 27 1.61 -3.01 4.05
C ILE A 27 0.83 -2.58 2.80
N ILE A 28 0.65 -3.52 1.90
CA ILE A 28 -0.02 -3.26 0.62
C ILE A 28 -1.37 -3.97 0.64
N VAL A 29 -2.43 -3.23 0.38
CA VAL A 29 -3.77 -3.78 0.36
C VAL A 29 -4.45 -3.37 -0.93
N ASN A 30 -5.08 -4.32 -1.57
CA ASN A 30 -5.85 -4.08 -2.78
C ASN A 30 -7.09 -4.95 -2.73
N ARG A 31 -8.12 -4.54 -3.42
CA ARG A 31 -9.34 -5.36 -3.45
C ARG A 31 -9.09 -6.73 -4.04
N THR A 32 -8.18 -6.81 -4.99
CA THR A 32 -7.76 -8.09 -5.55
C THR A 32 -6.49 -8.52 -4.85
N ALA A 33 -6.59 -9.56 -4.04
CA ALA A 33 -5.46 -9.99 -3.24
C ALA A 33 -4.26 -10.38 -4.10
N GLU A 34 -4.51 -10.99 -5.24
CA GLU A 34 -3.40 -11.40 -6.10
C GLU A 34 -2.58 -10.22 -6.57
N ARG A 35 -3.21 -9.08 -6.79
CA ARG A 35 -2.46 -7.90 -7.23
C ARG A 35 -1.61 -7.33 -6.12
N ALA A 36 -2.14 -7.33 -4.91
CA ALA A 36 -1.33 -6.87 -3.77
C ALA A 36 -0.14 -7.80 -3.57
N ASP A 37 -0.37 -9.11 -3.67
CA ASP A 37 0.70 -10.08 -3.54
C ASP A 37 1.75 -9.88 -4.62
N ALA A 38 1.32 -9.63 -5.84
CA ALA A 38 2.27 -9.45 -6.94
C ALA A 38 3.12 -8.21 -6.72
N LEU A 39 2.53 -7.14 -6.25
CA LEU A 39 3.32 -5.93 -6.00
C LEU A 39 4.31 -6.15 -4.86
N ALA A 40 3.87 -6.78 -3.78
CA ALA A 40 4.77 -7.05 -2.67
C ALA A 40 5.95 -7.92 -3.13
N ASP A 41 5.67 -8.93 -3.94
CA ASP A 41 6.74 -9.78 -4.47
C ASP A 41 7.69 -9.00 -5.38
N ALA A 42 7.14 -8.12 -6.20
CA ALA A 42 7.96 -7.38 -7.16
C ALA A 42 8.92 -6.43 -6.47
N LEU A 43 8.57 -5.98 -5.27
CA LEU A 43 9.45 -5.07 -4.54
C LEU A 43 10.72 -5.74 -4.03
N GLY A 44 10.67 -7.06 -3.86
CA GLY A 44 11.86 -7.79 -3.43
C GLY A 44 12.31 -7.49 -2.01
N GLU A 45 11.38 -7.08 -1.16
CA GLU A 45 11.70 -6.75 0.23
C GLU A 45 10.81 -7.55 1.15
N PRO A 46 10.97 -8.87 1.20
CA PRO A 46 10.02 -9.69 1.98
C PRO A 46 10.01 -9.40 3.48
N ASP A 47 11.06 -8.78 3.99
CA ASP A 47 11.08 -8.42 5.40
C ASP A 47 10.37 -7.11 5.68
N ARG A 48 10.14 -6.30 4.66
CA ARG A 48 9.59 -4.97 4.87
C ARG A 48 8.27 -4.75 4.15
N ALA A 49 8.02 -5.42 3.03
CA ALA A 49 6.83 -5.21 2.23
C ALA A 49 5.95 -6.44 2.27
N HIS A 50 4.73 -6.28 2.72
CA HIS A 50 3.79 -7.38 2.88
C HIS A 50 2.45 -7.02 2.29
N SER A 51 1.73 -8.02 1.79
CA SER A 51 0.36 -7.82 1.34
C SER A 51 -0.61 -8.31 2.40
N ARG A 52 -1.77 -7.69 2.45
CA ARG A 52 -2.83 -8.09 3.36
C ARG A 52 -4.15 -8.02 2.63
N TYR A 53 -5.16 -8.67 3.16
CA TYR A 53 -6.46 -8.70 2.53
C TYR A 53 -7.22 -7.41 2.79
N TRP A 54 -8.01 -7.03 1.80
CA TRP A 54 -8.87 -5.87 1.93
C TRP A 54 -9.77 -5.96 3.15
N GLU A 55 -10.27 -7.17 3.41
CA GLU A 55 -11.17 -7.39 4.53
C GLU A 55 -10.50 -7.21 5.88
N SER A 56 -9.19 -7.29 5.91
CA SER A 56 -8.44 -7.14 7.14
C SER A 56 -8.08 -5.71 7.49
N LEU A 57 -8.48 -4.74 6.66
CA LEU A 57 -8.05 -3.37 6.85
C LEU A 57 -8.28 -2.86 8.26
N ARG A 58 -9.44 -3.14 8.82
CA ARG A 58 -9.77 -2.63 10.14
C ARG A 58 -8.91 -3.22 11.23
N ASP A 59 -8.37 -4.40 11.00
CA ASP A 59 -7.59 -5.10 12.00
C ASP A 59 -6.10 -4.79 11.94
N LEU A 60 -5.67 -4.00 10.99
CA LEU A 60 -4.25 -3.75 10.81
C LEU A 60 -3.66 -2.77 11.80
N GLY A 61 -4.50 -1.99 12.44
CA GLY A 61 -4.01 -1.04 13.43
C GLY A 61 -3.67 0.31 12.82
N ASP A 62 -2.79 1.02 13.47
CA ASP A 62 -2.45 2.38 13.07
C ASP A 62 -1.21 2.42 12.21
N PHE A 63 -1.16 3.41 11.35
CA PHE A 63 -0.01 3.64 10.49
C PHE A 63 0.41 5.10 10.59
N GLU A 64 1.69 5.34 10.52
CA GLU A 64 2.19 6.70 10.47
C GLU A 64 1.85 7.37 9.14
N LEU A 65 1.73 6.58 8.08
CA LEU A 65 1.47 7.10 6.77
C LEU A 65 0.49 6.18 6.05
N ILE A 66 -0.54 6.76 5.47
CA ILE A 66 -1.48 6.02 4.65
C ILE A 66 -1.51 6.67 3.28
N VAL A 67 -1.19 5.90 2.26
CA VAL A 67 -1.19 6.38 0.89
C VAL A 67 -2.29 5.67 0.12
N ASN A 68 -3.23 6.44 -0.38
CA ASN A 68 -4.31 5.89 -1.19
C ASN A 68 -3.96 6.09 -2.65
N ALA A 69 -3.57 5.02 -3.30
CA ALA A 69 -3.20 5.04 -4.70
C ALA A 69 -4.19 4.26 -5.55
N THR A 70 -5.39 4.07 -5.05
CA THR A 70 -6.42 3.42 -5.85
C THR A 70 -6.82 4.36 -6.98
N SER A 71 -7.12 3.80 -8.11
CA SER A 71 -7.55 4.61 -9.23
C SER A 71 -9.07 4.63 -9.31
N ALA A 72 -9.69 4.73 -8.18
CA ALA A 72 -11.11 4.55 -8.04
C ALA A 72 -11.87 5.50 -8.95
N GLY A 73 -12.19 5.02 -10.05
CA GLY A 73 -13.13 5.71 -10.87
C GLY A 73 -12.52 6.58 -11.90
N ARG A 74 -11.70 7.53 -11.62
CA ARG A 74 -11.47 8.45 -12.67
C ARG A 74 -10.09 8.93 -12.88
N ASP A 75 -9.43 9.32 -11.90
CA ASP A 75 -8.10 9.85 -12.13
C ASP A 75 -7.09 8.76 -11.90
N ALA A 76 -6.79 8.04 -12.96
CA ALA A 76 -5.77 7.02 -12.85
C ALA A 76 -4.51 7.65 -12.26
N GLY A 77 -3.99 7.06 -11.22
CA GLY A 77 -2.80 7.56 -10.61
C GLY A 77 -3.01 8.62 -9.53
N ALA A 78 -4.27 8.90 -9.21
CA ALA A 78 -4.54 9.82 -8.11
C ALA A 78 -4.03 9.25 -6.81
N ILE A 79 -3.37 10.07 -6.02
CA ILE A 79 -2.79 9.65 -4.76
C ILE A 79 -3.22 10.62 -3.68
N SER A 80 -3.65 10.09 -2.56
CA SER A 80 -3.88 10.91 -1.38
C SER A 80 -3.11 10.31 -0.22
N VAL A 81 -2.67 11.16 0.68
CA VAL A 81 -1.82 10.74 1.77
C VAL A 81 -2.42 11.22 3.08
N SER A 82 -2.45 10.34 4.05
CA SER A 82 -2.90 10.70 5.39
C SER A 82 -2.15 9.86 6.39
N GLY A 83 -2.43 10.07 7.65
CA GLY A 83 -1.79 9.28 8.69
C GLY A 83 -2.80 8.72 9.65
N ALA A 84 -2.32 8.10 10.70
CA ALA A 84 -3.11 7.52 11.78
C ALA A 84 -3.80 6.24 11.34
N GLY A 85 -4.89 5.88 11.94
CA GLY A 85 -5.53 4.60 11.71
C GLY A 85 -6.41 4.56 10.48
N VAL A 86 -6.79 3.36 10.11
CA VAL A 86 -7.71 3.15 9.00
C VAL A 86 -9.11 3.04 9.56
N UNK A 87 -9.56 3.85 9.19
CA UNK A 87 -10.83 3.71 9.85
C UNK A 87 -11.87 3.71 9.17
#